data_3bc723bf3813a0d1da6736f7546d6588
#
_entry.id   3bc723bf3813a0d1da6736f7546d6588
#
_cell.length_a   1.000
_cell.length_b   1.000
_cell.length_c   1.000
_cell.angle_alpha   90.00
_cell.angle_beta   90.00
_cell.angle_gamma   90.00
#
_symmetry.space_group_name_H-M   'P 1'
#
loop_
_entity.id
_entity.type
_entity.pdbx_description
1 polymer ?
#
loop_
_entity_poly.entity_id
_entity_poly.type
_entity_poly.pdbx_seq_one_letter_code
_entity_poly.pdbx_strand_id
1 'polypeptide(L)'
;AFQKFISPILIECFRILKPGGFLISFSQARLYHRLAVAAEDCGFEIRDMLAWQHNGQAKAFTQDHFVQKRKDLSDKKKKEIIRKLDGRKTPQLKPQLEPMILAQKPKQGTFVDNWIKYEVGLIDTKVSLDGTFPGNLMTINRPDKLEKGEFNSHFTVKPVKLLSHIINIFTLKNQIVLDPFIGSGSTAIAAIKNNRKFIGIER
;
A
#
# COMPACT_ATOMS: atom_id res chain seq x y z
N ALA A 1 4.93 -18.18 4.92
CA ALA A 1 3.51 -18.09 4.47
C ALA A 1 3.28 -16.94 3.48
N PHE A 2 3.55 -15.66 3.84
CA PHE A 2 3.24 -14.49 2.99
C PHE A 2 3.95 -14.52 1.62
N GLN A 3 5.27 -14.70 1.60
CA GLN A 3 6.03 -14.77 0.34
C GLN A 3 5.54 -15.90 -0.57
N LYS A 4 5.27 -17.11 -0.03
CA LYS A 4 4.73 -18.22 -0.81
C LYS A 4 3.37 -17.91 -1.46
N PHE A 5 2.58 -17.05 -0.82
CA PHE A 5 1.29 -16.60 -1.36
C PHE A 5 1.47 -15.57 -2.48
N ILE A 6 2.32 -14.55 -2.25
CA ILE A 6 2.41 -13.41 -3.16
C ILE A 6 3.31 -13.66 -4.39
N SER A 7 4.36 -14.49 -4.25
CA SER A 7 5.33 -14.71 -5.34
C SER A 7 4.72 -15.23 -6.63
N PRO A 8 3.80 -16.20 -6.66
CA PRO A 8 3.17 -16.64 -7.90
C PRO A 8 2.45 -15.50 -8.64
N ILE A 9 1.80 -14.60 -7.90
CA ILE A 9 1.09 -13.45 -8.46
C ILE A 9 2.09 -12.43 -9.02
N LEU A 10 3.19 -12.18 -8.30
CA LEU A 10 4.25 -11.27 -8.74
C LEU A 10 4.96 -11.80 -10.01
N ILE A 11 5.19 -13.11 -10.12
CA ILE A 11 5.74 -13.75 -11.32
C ILE A 11 4.83 -13.49 -12.53
N GLU A 12 3.51 -13.65 -12.39
CA GLU A 12 2.57 -13.38 -13.48
C GLU A 12 2.50 -11.88 -13.80
N CYS A 13 2.50 -11.00 -12.81
CA CYS A 13 2.61 -9.56 -13.02
C CYS A 13 3.91 -9.22 -13.78
N PHE A 14 5.04 -9.81 -13.38
CA PHE A 14 6.31 -9.62 -14.08
C PHE A 14 6.24 -10.10 -15.52
N ARG A 15 5.65 -11.26 -15.77
CA ARG A 15 5.52 -11.83 -17.11
C ARG A 15 4.78 -10.90 -18.06
N ILE A 16 3.64 -10.35 -17.64
CA ILE A 16 2.75 -9.56 -18.51
C ILE A 16 3.13 -8.08 -18.60
N LEU A 17 3.86 -7.53 -17.63
CA LEU A 17 4.33 -6.14 -17.69
C LEU A 17 5.26 -5.93 -18.87
N LYS A 18 5.12 -4.79 -19.55
CA LYS A 18 6.10 -4.33 -20.54
C LYS A 18 7.46 -4.11 -19.87
N PRO A 19 8.60 -4.29 -20.56
CA PRO A 19 9.90 -3.85 -20.06
C PRO A 19 9.84 -2.39 -19.62
N GLY A 20 10.40 -2.07 -18.46
CA GLY A 20 10.31 -0.74 -17.84
C GLY A 20 8.97 -0.45 -17.14
N GLY A 21 7.98 -1.34 -17.20
CA GLY A 21 6.69 -1.16 -16.53
C GLY A 21 6.81 -1.17 -15.00
N PHE A 22 5.94 -0.43 -14.32
CA PHE A 22 5.97 -0.27 -12.87
C PHE A 22 5.02 -1.22 -12.15
N LEU A 23 5.46 -1.68 -10.97
CA LEU A 23 4.66 -2.37 -9.97
C LEU A 23 4.62 -1.51 -8.71
N ILE A 24 3.42 -1.13 -8.27
CA ILE A 24 3.20 -0.49 -6.97
C ILE A 24 2.33 -1.43 -6.13
N SER A 25 2.81 -1.84 -4.96
CA SER A 25 2.05 -2.74 -4.09
C SER A 25 2.04 -2.25 -2.65
N PHE A 26 0.84 -2.11 -2.10
CA PHE A 26 0.63 -1.71 -0.71
C PHE A 26 1.01 -2.83 0.25
N SER A 27 1.53 -2.45 1.41
CA SER A 27 1.90 -3.39 2.46
C SER A 27 1.65 -2.83 3.86
N GLN A 28 1.58 -3.72 4.83
CA GLN A 28 1.72 -3.33 6.23
C GLN A 28 3.20 -3.07 6.54
N ALA A 29 3.52 -2.09 7.39
CA ALA A 29 4.88 -1.73 7.76
C ALA A 29 5.74 -2.94 8.19
N ARG A 30 5.17 -3.86 8.97
CA ARG A 30 5.86 -5.07 9.44
C ARG A 30 6.07 -6.16 8.37
N LEU A 31 5.38 -6.09 7.22
CA LEU A 31 5.48 -7.06 6.12
C LEU A 31 6.15 -6.46 4.88
N TYR A 32 6.44 -5.16 4.88
CA TYR A 32 7.02 -4.44 3.76
C TYR A 32 8.30 -5.12 3.22
N HIS A 33 9.23 -5.46 4.11
CA HIS A 33 10.48 -6.14 3.74
C HIS A 33 10.24 -7.48 3.04
N ARG A 34 9.20 -8.23 3.44
CA ARG A 34 8.85 -9.51 2.81
C ARG A 34 8.29 -9.33 1.41
N LEU A 35 7.54 -8.25 1.19
CA LEU A 35 7.00 -7.92 -0.12
C LEU A 35 8.09 -7.44 -1.06
N ALA A 36 9.01 -6.58 -0.58
CA ALA A 36 10.15 -6.11 -1.36
C ALA A 36 11.03 -7.27 -1.83
N VAL A 37 11.45 -8.14 -0.90
CA VAL A 37 12.25 -9.34 -1.23
C VAL A 37 11.51 -10.25 -2.22
N ALA A 38 10.19 -10.46 -2.03
CA ALA A 38 9.43 -11.29 -2.97
C ALA A 38 9.38 -10.70 -4.39
N ALA A 39 9.33 -9.37 -4.52
CA ALA A 39 9.37 -8.70 -5.82
C ALA A 39 10.76 -8.81 -6.47
N GLU A 40 11.84 -8.63 -5.70
CA GLU A 40 13.22 -8.82 -6.18
C GLU A 40 13.47 -10.26 -6.63
N ASP A 41 13.05 -11.25 -5.85
CA ASP A 41 13.16 -12.67 -6.18
C ASP A 41 12.39 -13.04 -7.49
N CYS A 42 11.35 -12.24 -7.83
CA CYS A 42 10.61 -12.37 -9.09
C CYS A 42 11.25 -11.61 -10.27
N GLY A 43 12.36 -10.91 -10.06
CA GLY A 43 13.11 -10.19 -11.09
C GLY A 43 12.81 -8.70 -11.22
N PHE A 44 11.96 -8.13 -10.34
CA PHE A 44 11.76 -6.69 -10.30
C PHE A 44 12.96 -5.96 -9.68
N GLU A 45 13.23 -4.75 -10.16
CA GLU A 45 14.15 -3.80 -9.52
C GLU A 45 13.36 -2.92 -8.56
N ILE A 46 13.69 -2.95 -7.26
CA ILE A 46 13.09 -2.01 -6.31
C ILE A 46 13.67 -0.63 -6.56
N ARG A 47 12.80 0.35 -6.80
CA ARG A 47 13.18 1.74 -7.08
C ARG A 47 13.09 2.62 -5.85
N ASP A 48 12.02 2.46 -5.05
CA ASP A 48 11.80 3.28 -3.87
C ASP A 48 10.75 2.63 -2.94
N MET A 49 10.60 3.21 -1.78
CA MET A 49 9.47 3.03 -0.88
C MET A 49 8.55 4.25 -0.96
N LEU A 50 7.33 4.06 -1.44
CA LEU A 50 6.29 5.08 -1.34
C LEU A 50 5.57 4.93 0.01
N ALA A 51 5.10 6.03 0.57
CA ALA A 51 4.35 6.04 1.81
C ALA A 51 3.06 6.85 1.69
N TRP A 52 1.93 6.22 1.99
CA TRP A 52 0.67 6.93 2.16
C TRP A 52 0.49 7.29 3.62
N GLN A 53 0.60 8.58 3.93
CA GLN A 53 0.37 9.11 5.27
C GLN A 53 -1.11 9.45 5.46
N HIS A 54 -1.67 9.00 6.58
CA HIS A 54 -3.06 9.23 6.95
C HIS A 54 -3.26 9.19 8.47
N ASN A 55 -4.38 9.71 8.95
CA ASN A 55 -4.77 9.58 10.35
C ASN A 55 -5.29 8.16 10.64
N GLY A 56 -4.46 7.37 11.34
CA GLY A 56 -4.85 6.06 11.84
C GLY A 56 -5.50 6.11 13.23
N GLN A 57 -6.05 4.99 13.67
CA GLN A 57 -6.56 4.82 15.03
C GLN A 57 -5.56 4.04 15.87
N ALA A 58 -5.42 4.40 17.15
CA ALA A 58 -4.62 3.63 18.10
C ALA A 58 -5.19 2.22 18.25
N LYS A 59 -4.31 1.21 18.20
CA LYS A 59 -4.69 -0.21 18.33
C LYS A 59 -4.14 -0.87 19.58
N ALA A 60 -3.41 -0.12 20.40
CA ALA A 60 -2.85 -0.63 21.65
C ALA A 60 -3.92 -0.71 22.74
N PHE A 61 -3.92 -1.80 23.52
CA PHE A 61 -4.86 -1.98 24.63
C PHE A 61 -4.14 -2.02 25.97
N THR A 62 -4.85 -1.58 27.03
CA THR A 62 -4.42 -1.75 28.42
C THR A 62 -4.35 -3.22 28.78
N GLN A 63 -3.53 -3.56 29.78
CA GLN A 63 -3.37 -4.93 30.24
C GLN A 63 -4.10 -5.20 31.59
N ASP A 64 -4.75 -4.19 32.13
CA ASP A 64 -5.39 -4.23 33.46
C ASP A 64 -6.38 -5.39 33.60
N HIS A 65 -7.24 -5.57 32.59
CA HIS A 65 -8.21 -6.65 32.54
C HIS A 65 -7.57 -8.05 32.63
N PHE A 66 -6.41 -8.23 31.99
CA PHE A 66 -5.70 -9.51 32.06
C PHE A 66 -5.06 -9.73 33.43
N VAL A 67 -4.55 -8.68 34.07
CA VAL A 67 -4.05 -8.76 35.45
C VAL A 67 -5.17 -9.09 36.44
N GLN A 68 -6.35 -8.49 36.29
CA GLN A 68 -7.53 -8.75 37.10
C GLN A 68 -7.93 -10.24 37.05
N LYS A 69 -7.88 -10.86 35.88
CA LYS A 69 -8.25 -12.28 35.69
C LYS A 69 -7.23 -13.29 36.24
N ARG A 70 -6.04 -12.88 36.67
CA ARG A 70 -5.03 -13.77 37.21
C ARG A 70 -5.50 -14.34 38.57
N LYS A 71 -5.61 -15.67 38.68
CA LYS A 71 -6.00 -16.35 39.91
C LYS A 71 -4.82 -16.62 40.84
N ASP A 72 -3.61 -16.62 40.30
CA ASP A 72 -2.33 -16.86 40.99
C ASP A 72 -1.78 -15.62 41.71
N LEU A 73 -2.42 -14.44 41.58
CA LEU A 73 -2.01 -13.21 42.21
C LEU A 73 -2.98 -12.77 43.29
N SER A 74 -2.44 -12.33 44.45
CA SER A 74 -3.23 -11.66 45.47
C SER A 74 -3.74 -10.29 45.01
N ASP A 75 -4.85 -9.81 45.60
CA ASP A 75 -5.43 -8.52 45.24
C ASP A 75 -4.48 -7.36 45.49
N LYS A 76 -3.65 -7.42 46.55
CA LYS A 76 -2.58 -6.47 46.82
C LYS A 76 -1.59 -6.42 45.65
N LYS A 77 -1.19 -7.60 45.14
CA LYS A 77 -0.22 -7.70 44.05
C LYS A 77 -0.82 -7.24 42.71
N LYS A 78 -2.09 -7.54 42.44
CA LYS A 78 -2.80 -7.06 41.27
C LYS A 78 -2.84 -5.53 41.25
N LYS A 79 -3.21 -4.88 42.37
CA LYS A 79 -3.22 -3.39 42.47
C LYS A 79 -1.84 -2.80 42.23
N GLU A 80 -0.77 -3.39 42.79
CA GLU A 80 0.60 -2.93 42.55
C GLU A 80 0.99 -3.01 41.07
N ILE A 81 0.69 -4.14 40.41
CA ILE A 81 1.00 -4.34 38.99
C ILE A 81 0.22 -3.34 38.12
N ILE A 82 -1.09 -3.18 38.35
CA ILE A 82 -1.93 -2.25 37.58
C ILE A 82 -1.40 -0.82 37.72
N ARG A 83 -0.98 -0.40 38.94
CA ARG A 83 -0.35 0.89 39.11
C ARG A 83 0.95 1.06 38.31
N LYS A 84 1.76 0.00 38.18
CA LYS A 84 2.99 0.01 37.36
C LYS A 84 2.71 -0.02 35.87
N LEU A 85 1.51 -0.47 35.47
CA LEU A 85 1.06 -0.50 34.07
C LEU A 85 0.38 0.80 33.63
N ASP A 86 0.25 1.77 34.51
CA ASP A 86 -0.35 3.06 34.15
C ASP A 86 0.38 3.69 32.95
N GLY A 87 -0.39 4.10 31.95
CA GLY A 87 0.11 4.60 30.67
C GLY A 87 0.75 3.54 29.74
N ARG A 88 0.92 2.28 30.18
CA ARG A 88 1.53 1.19 29.39
C ARG A 88 0.45 0.37 28.67
N LYS A 89 0.68 0.10 27.39
CA LYS A 89 -0.23 -0.67 26.53
C LYS A 89 0.54 -1.71 25.73
N THR A 90 -0.17 -2.58 25.02
CA THR A 90 0.50 -3.49 24.07
C THR A 90 1.35 -2.70 23.05
N PRO A 91 2.46 -3.28 22.54
CA PRO A 91 3.47 -2.55 21.77
C PRO A 91 3.06 -2.27 20.32
N GLN A 92 1.87 -1.68 20.13
CA GLN A 92 1.41 -1.22 18.83
C GLN A 92 1.33 0.31 18.81
N LEU A 93 2.16 0.94 18.03
CA LEU A 93 2.03 2.36 17.76
C LEU A 93 0.78 2.65 16.92
N LYS A 94 0.27 3.87 16.99
CA LYS A 94 -0.79 4.35 16.10
C LYS A 94 -0.27 4.31 14.66
N PRO A 95 -0.87 3.51 13.76
CA PRO A 95 -0.43 3.47 12.37
C PRO A 95 -0.81 4.79 11.68
N GLN A 96 0.19 5.50 11.16
CA GLN A 96 0.01 6.79 10.48
C GLN A 96 0.48 6.75 9.02
N LEU A 97 1.08 5.65 8.61
CA LEU A 97 1.47 5.44 7.23
C LEU A 97 1.19 3.99 6.78
N GLU A 98 0.93 3.85 5.50
CA GLU A 98 0.90 2.57 4.80
C GLU A 98 1.98 2.59 3.73
N PRO A 99 3.03 1.75 3.82
CA PRO A 99 4.12 1.72 2.86
C PRO A 99 3.70 0.98 1.60
N MET A 100 4.28 1.37 0.48
CA MET A 100 4.16 0.70 -0.80
C MET A 100 5.55 0.45 -1.39
N ILE A 101 5.77 -0.69 -2.02
CA ILE A 101 6.94 -0.84 -2.87
C ILE A 101 6.69 -0.10 -4.19
N LEU A 102 7.70 0.61 -4.68
CA LEU A 102 7.82 1.02 -6.06
C LEU A 102 8.87 0.15 -6.71
N ALA A 103 8.43 -0.74 -7.57
CA ALA A 103 9.29 -1.66 -8.29
C ALA A 103 9.10 -1.51 -9.80
N GLN A 104 10.10 -1.89 -10.56
CA GLN A 104 10.11 -1.74 -12.01
C GLN A 104 10.60 -3.03 -12.66
N LYS A 105 9.93 -3.50 -13.70
CA LYS A 105 10.49 -4.52 -14.56
C LYS A 105 11.71 -3.96 -15.28
N PRO A 106 12.85 -4.67 -15.34
CA PRO A 106 14.03 -4.20 -16.04
C PRO A 106 13.71 -3.66 -17.43
N LYS A 107 14.26 -2.50 -17.75
CA LYS A 107 14.09 -1.87 -19.06
C LYS A 107 14.95 -2.56 -20.13
N GLN A 108 14.61 -2.37 -21.40
CA GLN A 108 15.42 -2.78 -22.54
C GLN A 108 16.19 -1.59 -23.10
N GLY A 109 17.51 -1.68 -23.17
CA GLY A 109 18.37 -0.60 -23.63
C GLY A 109 18.43 0.59 -22.66
N THR A 110 18.56 1.79 -23.19
CA THR A 110 18.47 3.03 -22.41
C THR A 110 17.02 3.35 -22.03
N PHE A 111 16.82 4.31 -21.13
CA PHE A 111 15.45 4.79 -20.84
C PHE A 111 14.76 5.36 -22.08
N VAL A 112 15.51 6.01 -22.97
CA VAL A 112 14.98 6.56 -24.24
C VAL A 112 14.56 5.43 -25.18
N ASP A 113 15.40 4.40 -25.37
CA ASP A 113 15.07 3.25 -26.23
C ASP A 113 13.80 2.55 -25.74
N ASN A 114 13.74 2.32 -24.43
CA ASN A 114 12.58 1.67 -23.80
C ASN A 114 11.30 2.51 -23.97
N TRP A 115 11.41 3.83 -23.80
CA TRP A 115 10.30 4.75 -23.98
C TRP A 115 9.79 4.76 -25.44
N ILE A 116 10.69 4.88 -26.40
CA ILE A 116 10.33 4.85 -27.84
C ILE A 116 9.56 3.58 -28.18
N LYS A 117 10.00 2.44 -27.64
CA LYS A 117 9.42 1.14 -27.98
C LYS A 117 8.13 0.81 -27.21
N TYR A 118 8.04 1.20 -25.95
CA TYR A 118 6.99 0.71 -25.05
C TYR A 118 6.14 1.81 -24.42
N GLU A 119 6.58 3.06 -24.45
CA GLU A 119 5.93 4.22 -23.80
C GLU A 119 5.74 4.04 -22.30
N VAL A 120 6.68 3.37 -21.63
CA VAL A 120 6.71 3.14 -20.17
C VAL A 120 8.14 3.26 -19.65
N GLY A 121 8.30 3.38 -18.33
CA GLY A 121 9.60 3.36 -17.66
C GLY A 121 10.08 4.73 -17.17
N LEU A 122 9.33 5.80 -17.46
CA LEU A 122 9.57 7.14 -16.96
C LEU A 122 8.39 7.60 -16.08
N ILE A 123 8.62 8.59 -15.24
CA ILE A 123 7.59 9.20 -14.38
C ILE A 123 7.20 10.58 -14.92
N ASP A 124 5.93 10.96 -14.74
CA ASP A 124 5.47 12.31 -15.03
C ASP A 124 5.71 13.22 -13.83
N THR A 125 6.73 14.06 -13.91
CA THR A 125 7.12 14.99 -12.85
C THR A 125 6.24 16.25 -12.76
N LYS A 126 5.29 16.43 -13.70
CA LYS A 126 4.27 17.49 -13.63
C LYS A 126 3.09 17.11 -12.75
N VAL A 127 2.95 15.84 -12.42
CA VAL A 127 1.90 15.34 -11.50
C VAL A 127 2.35 15.56 -10.07
N SER A 128 1.68 16.46 -9.35
CA SER A 128 2.03 16.84 -7.99
C SER A 128 0.79 16.97 -7.10
N LEU A 129 0.96 16.79 -5.79
CA LEU A 129 -0.07 17.05 -4.78
C LEU A 129 0.02 18.47 -4.21
N ASP A 130 1.19 19.08 -4.27
CA ASP A 130 1.53 20.36 -3.63
C ASP A 130 2.19 21.39 -4.59
N GLY A 131 2.27 21.06 -5.89
CA GLY A 131 2.89 21.91 -6.90
C GLY A 131 4.40 21.77 -7.02
N THR A 132 5.02 20.87 -6.23
CA THR A 132 6.46 20.58 -6.31
C THR A 132 6.73 19.28 -7.07
N PHE A 133 7.98 18.87 -7.18
CA PHE A 133 8.35 17.56 -7.73
C PHE A 133 7.67 16.45 -6.92
N PRO A 134 7.08 15.40 -7.55
CA PRO A 134 6.36 14.36 -6.83
C PRO A 134 7.26 13.64 -5.82
N GLY A 135 6.84 13.67 -4.56
CA GLY A 135 7.53 13.02 -3.46
C GLY A 135 7.07 11.57 -3.24
N ASN A 136 7.88 10.80 -2.54
CA ASN A 136 7.54 9.44 -2.14
C ASN A 136 6.62 9.37 -0.90
N LEU A 137 6.32 10.50 -0.24
CA LEU A 137 5.36 10.62 0.85
C LEU A 137 4.10 11.33 0.38
N MET A 138 2.96 10.66 0.44
CA MET A 138 1.67 11.17 0.00
C MET A 138 0.73 11.36 1.20
N THR A 139 0.45 12.60 1.58
CA THR A 139 -0.47 12.92 2.68
C THR A 139 -1.87 13.09 2.14
N ILE A 140 -2.70 12.06 2.27
CA ILE A 140 -4.08 12.02 1.78
C ILE A 140 -4.97 11.39 2.85
N ASN A 141 -6.10 12.03 3.14
CA ASN A 141 -7.06 11.49 4.10
C ASN A 141 -7.63 10.14 3.64
N ARG A 142 -8.05 9.33 4.60
CA ARG A 142 -8.81 8.10 4.30
C ARG A 142 -10.14 8.47 3.64
N PRO A 143 -10.70 7.56 2.81
CA PRO A 143 -12.01 7.79 2.20
C PRO A 143 -13.06 7.99 3.29
N ASP A 144 -13.92 8.97 3.10
CA ASP A 144 -15.09 9.20 3.94
C ASP A 144 -16.21 8.18 3.66
N LYS A 145 -17.36 8.35 4.30
CA LYS A 145 -18.50 7.45 4.11
C LYS A 145 -19.07 7.53 2.70
N LEU A 146 -19.08 8.71 2.11
CA LEU A 146 -19.60 8.94 0.77
C LEU A 146 -18.72 8.27 -0.30
N GLU A 147 -17.39 8.45 -0.18
CA GLU A 147 -16.44 7.82 -1.09
C GLU A 147 -16.43 6.28 -0.98
N LYS A 148 -16.66 5.75 0.23
CA LYS A 148 -16.80 4.30 0.44
C LYS A 148 -18.06 3.70 -0.17
N GLY A 149 -19.13 4.47 -0.26
CA GLY A 149 -20.46 3.99 -0.66
C GLY A 149 -21.21 3.26 0.48
N GLU A 150 -22.53 3.32 0.46
CA GLU A 150 -23.38 2.76 1.54
C GLU A 150 -23.31 1.24 1.65
N PHE A 151 -23.07 0.54 0.53
CA PHE A 151 -23.06 -0.92 0.47
C PHE A 151 -21.66 -1.54 0.45
N ASN A 152 -20.62 -0.74 0.63
CA ASN A 152 -19.24 -1.22 0.55
C ASN A 152 -18.79 -1.84 1.87
N SER A 153 -18.73 -3.15 1.92
CA SER A 153 -18.28 -3.94 3.08
C SER A 153 -16.75 -4.07 3.20
N HIS A 154 -15.99 -3.56 2.23
CA HIS A 154 -14.52 -3.66 2.27
C HIS A 154 -13.91 -2.75 3.33
N PHE A 155 -13.14 -3.35 4.24
CA PHE A 155 -12.51 -2.65 5.36
C PHE A 155 -11.33 -1.75 4.96
N THR A 156 -10.73 -1.96 3.78
CA THR A 156 -9.45 -1.36 3.37
C THR A 156 -9.55 -0.55 2.08
N VAL A 157 -10.67 0.13 1.87
CA VAL A 157 -10.88 1.00 0.70
C VAL A 157 -9.78 2.05 0.63
N LYS A 158 -9.12 2.15 -0.53
CA LYS A 158 -8.09 3.17 -0.79
C LYS A 158 -8.72 4.44 -1.35
N PRO A 159 -8.21 5.64 -0.97
CA PRO A 159 -8.72 6.88 -1.54
C PRO A 159 -8.51 6.93 -3.06
N VAL A 160 -9.55 7.25 -3.80
CA VAL A 160 -9.47 7.43 -5.26
C VAL A 160 -8.44 8.51 -5.63
N LYS A 161 -8.32 9.57 -4.80
CA LYS A 161 -7.32 10.64 -4.98
C LYS A 161 -5.89 10.09 -4.94
N LEU A 162 -5.58 9.17 -3.99
CA LEU A 162 -4.26 8.53 -3.89
C LEU A 162 -3.95 7.71 -5.12
N LEU A 163 -4.89 6.84 -5.52
CA LEU A 163 -4.72 5.97 -6.68
C LEU A 163 -4.63 6.76 -7.98
N SER A 164 -5.43 7.84 -8.13
CA SER A 164 -5.34 8.75 -9.28
C SER A 164 -3.98 9.42 -9.38
N HIS A 165 -3.42 9.86 -8.25
CA HIS A 165 -2.08 10.46 -8.22
C HIS A 165 -1.03 9.46 -8.69
N ILE A 166 -1.01 8.25 -8.13
CA ILE A 166 -0.10 7.18 -8.51
C ILE A 166 -0.26 6.83 -10.00
N ILE A 167 -1.48 6.60 -10.47
CA ILE A 167 -1.76 6.25 -11.87
C ILE A 167 -1.23 7.34 -12.82
N ASN A 168 -1.43 8.60 -12.49
CA ASN A 168 -0.98 9.70 -13.35
C ASN A 168 0.54 9.86 -13.41
N ILE A 169 1.27 9.57 -12.31
CA ILE A 169 2.73 9.61 -12.29
C ILE A 169 3.33 8.52 -13.19
N PHE A 170 2.77 7.31 -13.16
CA PHE A 170 3.41 6.11 -13.70
C PHE A 170 2.82 5.62 -15.02
N THR A 171 1.76 6.24 -15.52
CA THR A 171 1.09 5.80 -16.76
C THR A 171 0.69 6.96 -17.67
N LEU A 172 0.58 6.68 -18.96
CA LEU A 172 -0.04 7.57 -19.94
C LEU A 172 -1.54 7.27 -20.10
N LYS A 173 -2.28 8.23 -20.68
CA LYS A 173 -3.68 8.02 -21.09
C LYS A 173 -3.80 6.80 -22.02
N ASN A 174 -4.90 6.10 -21.93
CA ASN A 174 -5.22 4.87 -22.68
C ASN A 174 -4.37 3.63 -22.33
N GLN A 175 -3.36 3.75 -21.48
CA GLN A 175 -2.65 2.57 -20.95
C GLN A 175 -3.53 1.76 -20.01
N ILE A 176 -3.16 0.49 -19.79
CA ILE A 176 -3.91 -0.45 -18.95
C ILE A 176 -3.28 -0.47 -17.55
N VAL A 177 -4.12 -0.29 -16.53
CA VAL A 177 -3.81 -0.51 -15.12
C VAL A 177 -4.36 -1.87 -14.73
N LEU A 178 -3.51 -2.76 -14.23
CA LEU A 178 -3.92 -4.06 -13.69
C LEU A 178 -3.93 -4.00 -12.16
N ASP A 179 -5.00 -4.44 -11.55
CA ASP A 179 -5.08 -4.67 -10.10
C ASP A 179 -5.56 -6.10 -9.83
N PRO A 180 -4.65 -7.01 -9.43
CA PRO A 180 -5.00 -8.41 -9.14
C PRO A 180 -5.73 -8.59 -7.81
N PHE A 181 -5.97 -7.51 -7.05
CA PHE A 181 -6.67 -7.49 -5.76
C PHE A 181 -7.60 -6.27 -5.68
N ILE A 182 -8.44 -6.09 -6.70
CA ILE A 182 -9.18 -4.84 -6.93
C ILE A 182 -10.17 -4.47 -5.80
N GLY A 183 -10.61 -5.44 -5.02
CA GLY A 183 -11.49 -5.25 -3.87
C GLY A 183 -12.74 -4.43 -4.24
N SER A 184 -12.88 -3.27 -3.60
CA SER A 184 -14.00 -2.34 -3.81
C SER A 184 -14.00 -1.60 -5.16
N GLY A 185 -12.97 -1.80 -6.00
CA GLY A 185 -12.89 -1.15 -7.30
C GLY A 185 -12.31 0.28 -7.30
N SER A 186 -11.72 0.73 -6.19
CA SER A 186 -11.13 2.09 -6.13
C SER A 186 -10.09 2.34 -7.23
N THR A 187 -9.30 1.32 -7.58
CA THR A 187 -8.33 1.38 -8.68
C THR A 187 -9.02 1.54 -10.03
N ALA A 188 -10.11 0.84 -10.27
CA ALA A 188 -10.91 0.98 -11.50
C ALA A 188 -11.48 2.40 -11.64
N ILE A 189 -12.07 2.93 -10.56
CA ILE A 189 -12.61 4.29 -10.54
C ILE A 189 -11.51 5.31 -10.84
N ALA A 190 -10.33 5.17 -10.21
CA ALA A 190 -9.19 6.04 -10.44
C ALA A 190 -8.70 5.96 -11.90
N ALA A 191 -8.58 4.75 -12.46
CA ALA A 191 -8.16 4.55 -13.84
C ALA A 191 -9.14 5.22 -14.84
N ILE A 192 -10.44 4.97 -14.70
CA ILE A 192 -11.48 5.57 -15.57
C ILE A 192 -11.45 7.09 -15.49
N LYS A 193 -11.44 7.67 -14.27
CA LYS A 193 -11.42 9.14 -14.07
C LYS A 193 -10.21 9.81 -14.74
N ASN A 194 -9.12 9.07 -14.92
CA ASN A 194 -7.89 9.58 -15.52
C ASN A 194 -7.68 9.10 -16.97
N ASN A 195 -8.70 8.59 -17.64
CA ASN A 195 -8.65 8.09 -19.01
C ASN A 195 -7.64 6.93 -19.20
N ARG A 196 -7.54 6.03 -18.24
CA ARG A 196 -6.82 4.76 -18.36
C ARG A 196 -7.81 3.61 -18.47
N LYS A 197 -7.40 2.56 -19.16
CA LYS A 197 -8.10 1.27 -19.15
C LYS A 197 -7.74 0.53 -17.86
N PHE A 198 -8.58 -0.40 -17.43
CA PHE A 198 -8.24 -1.24 -16.27
C PHE A 198 -8.60 -2.71 -16.50
N ILE A 199 -7.89 -3.55 -15.79
CA ILE A 199 -8.22 -4.96 -15.59
C ILE A 199 -8.19 -5.17 -14.08
N GLY A 200 -9.29 -5.62 -13.50
CA GLY A 200 -9.41 -5.89 -12.07
C GLY A 200 -9.76 -7.34 -11.84
N ILE A 201 -9.13 -7.95 -10.83
CA ILE A 201 -9.40 -9.33 -10.40
C ILE A 201 -9.78 -9.28 -8.91
N GLU A 202 -10.87 -9.95 -8.55
CA GLU A 202 -11.32 -10.16 -7.17
C GLU A 202 -11.84 -11.59 -7.06
N ARG A 203 -11.75 -12.18 -5.86
CA ARG A 203 -12.16 -13.56 -5.60
C ARG A 203 -13.36 -13.62 -4.65
#